data_352c2eb7627caf065f09a17c5b3c72e0
#
_entry.id   352c2eb7627caf065f09a17c5b3c72e0
#
_cell.length_a   1.000
_cell.length_b   1.000
_cell.length_c   1.000
_cell.angle_alpha   90.00
_cell.angle_beta   90.00
_cell.angle_gamma   90.00
#
_symmetry.space_group_name_H-M   'P 1'
#
loop_
_entity.id
_entity.type
_entity.pdbx_description
1 polymer ?
#
loop_
_entity_poly.entity_id
_entity_poly.type
_entity_poly.pdbx_seq_one_letter_code
_entity_poly.pdbx_strand_id
1 'polypeptide(L)'
;MSLDGFIAGPDGEMDWAMAARSDDSTAWVLRTLQEADVHLIGRGFHDGVAAFWSSAQGPMAAAMNDTPKVVASHSLSAEAAPPPGGFPFAGAGTWESPYLAGGDLVTDVERLKEHTAGVVLVNGGVRFARSLVSLGLVDEYRLVIAPIALGRGQPLFSDLTQPLDLDLIDTAVFDGGIVAQTLVPKTTA
;
A
#
# COMPACT_ATOMS: atom_id res chain seq x y z
N MET A 1 -3.13 10.93 2.71
CA MET A 1 -3.60 11.08 4.10
C MET A 1 -4.04 12.50 4.36
N SER A 2 -4.82 12.76 5.42
CA SER A 2 -5.11 14.12 5.89
C SER A 2 -3.91 14.75 6.58
N LEU A 3 -3.93 16.08 6.77
CA LEU A 3 -2.87 16.81 7.46
C LEU A 3 -2.67 16.35 8.91
N ASP A 4 -3.72 15.88 9.56
CA ASP A 4 -3.72 15.36 10.94
C ASP A 4 -3.55 13.83 11.03
N GLY A 5 -3.10 13.18 9.95
CA GLY A 5 -2.56 11.82 9.96
C GLY A 5 -3.56 10.68 9.72
N PHE A 6 -4.78 10.97 9.26
CA PHE A 6 -5.75 9.94 8.93
C PHE A 6 -5.65 9.52 7.47
N ILE A 7 -5.73 8.23 7.19
CA ILE A 7 -5.72 7.67 5.83
C ILE A 7 -7.12 7.35 5.32
N ALA A 8 -8.10 7.30 6.21
CA ALA A 8 -9.53 7.24 5.88
C ALA A 8 -10.31 7.92 6.99
N GLY A 9 -11.53 8.30 6.72
CA GLY A 9 -12.48 8.74 7.74
C GLY A 9 -12.93 7.62 8.68
N PRO A 10 -13.80 7.88 9.67
CA PRO A 10 -14.22 6.89 10.65
C PRO A 10 -14.84 5.62 10.05
N ASP A 11 -15.62 5.76 8.99
CA ASP A 11 -16.34 4.69 8.30
C ASP A 11 -15.58 4.17 7.07
N GLY A 12 -14.33 4.61 6.87
CA GLY A 12 -13.47 4.21 5.76
C GLY A 12 -13.59 5.07 4.51
N GLU A 13 -14.34 6.17 4.59
CA GLU A 13 -14.56 7.10 3.48
C GLU A 13 -13.26 7.83 3.08
N MET A 14 -13.07 8.02 1.77
CA MET A 14 -11.89 8.66 1.18
C MET A 14 -12.23 9.75 0.15
N ASP A 15 -13.49 10.15 0.06
CA ASP A 15 -13.97 11.14 -0.92
C ASP A 15 -13.21 12.47 -0.81
N TRP A 16 -12.88 12.88 0.40
CA TRP A 16 -12.06 14.05 0.68
C TRP A 16 -10.67 13.98 0.03
N ALA A 17 -10.05 12.80 0.00
CA ALA A 17 -8.74 12.60 -0.63
C ALA A 17 -8.84 12.61 -2.15
N MET A 18 -9.93 12.10 -2.71
CA MET A 18 -10.19 12.14 -4.14
C MET A 18 -10.49 13.56 -4.61
N ALA A 19 -11.29 14.31 -3.85
CA ALA A 19 -11.65 15.70 -4.17
C ALA A 19 -10.46 16.66 -4.13
N ALA A 20 -9.42 16.36 -3.34
CA ALA A 20 -8.21 17.18 -3.26
C ALA A 20 -7.24 16.96 -4.44
N ARG A 21 -7.37 15.87 -5.20
CA ARG A 21 -6.40 15.51 -6.25
C ARG A 21 -6.36 16.52 -7.38
N SER A 22 -5.13 16.79 -7.84
CA SER A 22 -4.79 17.52 -9.05
C SER A 22 -4.21 16.56 -10.11
N ASP A 23 -4.07 17.02 -11.34
CA ASP A 23 -3.52 16.20 -12.43
C ASP A 23 -2.07 15.80 -12.16
N ASP A 24 -1.26 16.70 -11.62
CA ASP A 24 0.15 16.48 -11.29
C ASP A 24 0.33 15.53 -10.10
N SER A 25 -0.50 15.64 -9.04
CA SER A 25 -0.51 14.69 -7.94
C SER A 25 -1.00 13.30 -8.37
N THR A 26 -1.98 13.25 -9.28
CA THR A 26 -2.46 12.01 -9.89
C THR A 26 -1.37 11.35 -10.73
N ALA A 27 -0.62 12.14 -11.52
CA ALA A 27 0.51 11.64 -12.29
C ALA A 27 1.63 11.09 -11.39
N TRP A 28 1.88 11.70 -10.23
CA TRP A 28 2.84 11.20 -9.24
C TRP A 28 2.39 9.85 -8.67
N VAL A 29 1.13 9.72 -8.28
CA VAL A 29 0.57 8.44 -7.81
C VAL A 29 0.65 7.36 -8.87
N LEU A 30 0.33 7.71 -10.13
CA LEU A 30 0.43 6.76 -11.25
C LEU A 30 1.87 6.25 -11.43
N ARG A 31 2.87 7.14 -11.38
CA ARG A 31 4.28 6.71 -11.45
C ARG A 31 4.64 5.76 -10.32
N THR A 32 4.21 6.07 -9.08
CA THR A 32 4.43 5.19 -7.92
C THR A 32 3.83 3.79 -8.12
N LEU A 33 2.63 3.71 -8.71
CA LEU A 33 2.01 2.42 -9.03
C LEU A 33 2.76 1.66 -10.13
N GLN A 34 3.28 2.37 -11.14
CA GLN A 34 4.04 1.79 -12.26
C GLN A 34 5.43 1.30 -11.87
N GLU A 35 5.99 1.80 -10.76
CA GLU A 35 7.27 1.32 -10.21
C GLU A 35 7.13 0.00 -9.44
N ALA A 36 5.90 -0.43 -9.14
CA ALA A 36 5.68 -1.64 -8.36
C ALA A 36 5.87 -2.90 -9.19
N ASP A 37 6.67 -3.84 -8.70
CA ASP A 37 6.78 -5.20 -9.24
C ASP A 37 5.70 -6.11 -8.68
N VAL A 38 5.22 -5.82 -7.46
CA VAL A 38 4.17 -6.57 -6.76
C VAL A 38 3.30 -5.63 -5.93
N HIS A 39 1.99 -5.82 -5.96
CA HIS A 39 1.07 -5.22 -4.99
C HIS A 39 0.82 -6.19 -3.84
N LEU A 40 1.22 -5.80 -2.64
CA LEU A 40 0.88 -6.51 -1.40
C LEU A 40 -0.36 -5.87 -0.76
N ILE A 41 -1.41 -6.65 -0.60
CA ILE A 41 -2.76 -6.16 -0.28
C ILE A 41 -3.35 -6.95 0.89
N GLY A 42 -3.99 -6.26 1.83
CA GLY A 42 -4.79 -6.92 2.85
C GLY A 42 -6.12 -7.45 2.29
N ARG A 43 -6.54 -8.63 2.70
CA ARG A 43 -7.74 -9.31 2.17
C ARG A 43 -8.99 -8.43 2.16
N GLY A 44 -9.28 -7.74 3.27
CA GLY A 44 -10.50 -6.92 3.34
C GLY A 44 -10.53 -5.78 2.30
N PHE A 45 -9.38 -5.24 1.92
CA PHE A 45 -9.30 -4.27 0.84
C PHE A 45 -9.47 -4.96 -0.52
N HIS A 46 -8.77 -6.07 -0.74
CA HIS A 46 -8.89 -6.85 -1.97
C HIS A 46 -10.35 -7.18 -2.28
N ASP A 47 -11.09 -7.78 -1.33
CA ASP A 47 -12.47 -8.17 -1.51
C ASP A 47 -13.40 -6.98 -1.83
N GLY A 48 -13.05 -5.77 -1.36
CA GLY A 48 -13.80 -4.56 -1.60
C GLY A 48 -13.56 -3.88 -2.96
N VAL A 49 -12.38 -4.11 -3.59
CA VAL A 49 -11.98 -3.34 -4.78
C VAL A 49 -11.68 -4.19 -6.02
N ALA A 50 -11.59 -5.52 -5.88
CA ALA A 50 -11.22 -6.41 -6.99
C ALA A 50 -12.14 -6.26 -8.20
N ALA A 51 -13.47 -6.26 -7.98
CA ALA A 51 -14.46 -6.11 -9.04
C ALA A 51 -14.39 -4.74 -9.73
N PHE A 52 -14.07 -3.68 -8.98
CA PHE A 52 -13.88 -2.35 -9.54
C PHE A 52 -12.66 -2.30 -10.47
N TRP A 53 -11.49 -2.73 -9.99
CA TRP A 53 -10.26 -2.67 -10.77
C TRP A 53 -10.28 -3.58 -11.98
N SER A 54 -10.84 -4.80 -11.87
CA SER A 54 -10.97 -5.72 -13.02
C SER A 54 -11.78 -5.15 -14.18
N SER A 55 -12.72 -4.22 -13.88
CA SER A 55 -13.56 -3.58 -14.90
C SER A 55 -13.12 -2.17 -15.29
N ALA A 56 -12.25 -1.54 -14.50
CA ALA A 56 -11.78 -0.18 -14.73
C ALA A 56 -10.86 -0.10 -15.95
N GLN A 57 -10.80 1.10 -16.56
CA GLN A 57 -9.98 1.38 -17.73
C GLN A 57 -9.13 2.63 -17.53
N GLY A 58 -8.10 2.76 -18.36
CA GLY A 58 -7.18 3.89 -18.35
C GLY A 58 -5.85 3.59 -17.65
N PRO A 59 -4.91 4.55 -17.63
CA PRO A 59 -3.54 4.32 -17.17
C PRO A 59 -3.44 3.84 -15.71
N MET A 60 -4.29 4.36 -14.81
CA MET A 60 -4.34 3.95 -13.41
C MET A 60 -4.82 2.50 -13.28
N ALA A 61 -5.86 2.13 -14.03
CA ALA A 61 -6.36 0.76 -14.06
C ALA A 61 -5.35 -0.21 -14.65
N ALA A 62 -4.62 0.17 -15.70
CA ALA A 62 -3.54 -0.63 -16.26
C ALA A 62 -2.45 -0.90 -15.20
N ALA A 63 -1.94 0.15 -14.52
CA ALA A 63 -0.95 -0.01 -13.47
C ALA A 63 -1.46 -0.91 -12.32
N MET A 64 -2.75 -0.78 -11.95
CA MET A 64 -3.37 -1.64 -10.94
C MET A 64 -3.60 -3.07 -11.42
N ASN A 65 -3.88 -3.32 -12.69
CA ASN A 65 -4.24 -4.64 -13.21
C ASN A 65 -3.03 -5.46 -13.66
N ASP A 66 -2.03 -4.83 -14.26
CA ASP A 66 -0.89 -5.52 -14.87
C ASP A 66 0.13 -5.98 -13.81
N THR A 67 0.22 -5.29 -12.67
CA THR A 67 1.11 -5.67 -11.58
C THR A 67 0.57 -6.87 -10.80
N PRO A 68 1.34 -7.92 -10.51
CA PRO A 68 0.93 -9.08 -9.71
C PRO A 68 0.43 -8.71 -8.30
N LYS A 69 -0.56 -9.43 -7.78
CA LYS A 69 -1.15 -9.24 -6.44
C LYS A 69 -0.80 -10.38 -5.51
N VAL A 70 -0.32 -10.01 -4.33
CA VAL A 70 -0.21 -10.90 -3.17
C VAL A 70 -1.21 -10.42 -2.12
N VAL A 71 -2.10 -11.30 -1.69
CA VAL A 71 -3.12 -10.99 -0.68
C VAL A 71 -2.76 -11.65 0.64
N ALA A 72 -2.48 -10.84 1.65
CA ALA A 72 -2.24 -11.29 3.00
C ALA A 72 -3.54 -11.51 3.77
N SER A 73 -3.67 -12.66 4.45
CA SER A 73 -4.86 -13.01 5.21
C SER A 73 -4.55 -13.97 6.35
N HIS A 74 -4.94 -13.60 7.56
CA HIS A 74 -4.84 -14.49 8.73
C HIS A 74 -5.82 -15.68 8.72
N SER A 75 -6.86 -15.64 7.87
CA SER A 75 -7.89 -16.69 7.81
C SER A 75 -7.66 -17.73 6.72
N LEU A 76 -6.60 -17.59 5.93
CA LEU A 76 -6.22 -18.56 4.93
C LEU A 76 -5.28 -19.57 5.56
N SER A 77 -5.61 -20.84 5.44
CA SER A 77 -4.74 -21.94 5.88
C SER A 77 -3.47 -21.98 5.02
N ALA A 78 -2.39 -22.53 5.58
CA ALA A 78 -1.08 -22.71 4.93
C ALA A 78 -1.10 -23.53 3.60
N GLU A 79 -2.26 -24.01 3.16
CA GLU A 79 -2.46 -24.67 1.86
C GLU A 79 -2.31 -23.72 0.66
N ALA A 80 -2.34 -22.40 0.91
CA ALA A 80 -2.07 -21.38 -0.09
C ALA A 80 -0.58 -20.99 -0.16
N ALA A 81 0.32 -21.91 0.13
CA ALA A 81 1.74 -21.70 -0.03
C ALA A 81 2.07 -21.28 -1.48
N PRO A 82 3.03 -20.36 -1.69
CA PRO A 82 3.47 -20.01 -3.03
C PRO A 82 3.87 -21.27 -3.79
N PRO A 83 3.60 -21.34 -5.11
CA PRO A 83 3.93 -22.52 -5.89
C PRO A 83 5.41 -22.87 -5.78
N PRO A 84 5.79 -24.16 -5.80
CA PRO A 84 7.19 -24.55 -5.79
C PRO A 84 7.88 -23.95 -7.02
N GLY A 85 8.83 -23.06 -6.81
CA GLY A 85 9.56 -22.39 -7.89
C GLY A 85 9.88 -20.94 -7.61
N GLY A 86 9.38 -20.38 -6.50
CA GLY A 86 9.73 -19.03 -6.05
C GLY A 86 9.06 -17.90 -6.82
N PHE A 87 9.09 -16.74 -6.25
CA PHE A 87 8.92 -15.47 -6.92
C PHE A 87 10.04 -15.26 -7.97
N PRO A 88 9.82 -14.64 -9.13
CA PRO A 88 8.66 -13.86 -9.51
C PRO A 88 7.54 -14.74 -10.07
N PHE A 89 6.34 -14.39 -9.75
CA PHE A 89 5.10 -15.05 -10.12
C PHE A 89 4.78 -14.85 -11.60
N ALA A 90 5.41 -15.59 -12.49
CA ALA A 90 5.08 -15.53 -13.90
C ALA A 90 3.64 -16.03 -14.14
N GLY A 91 2.74 -15.13 -14.46
CA GLY A 91 1.40 -15.45 -14.97
C GLY A 91 0.32 -15.70 -13.94
N ALA A 92 0.53 -15.39 -12.66
CA ALA A 92 -0.49 -15.45 -11.62
C ALA A 92 -0.51 -14.15 -10.80
N GLY A 93 -1.48 -13.99 -9.91
CA GLY A 93 -1.61 -12.77 -9.09
C GLY A 93 -2.49 -11.71 -9.72
N THR A 94 -3.57 -12.12 -10.40
CA THR A 94 -4.62 -11.19 -10.84
C THR A 94 -5.58 -10.86 -9.70
N TRP A 95 -6.54 -9.99 -9.95
CA TRP A 95 -7.60 -9.71 -8.97
C TRP A 95 -8.49 -10.92 -8.71
N GLU A 96 -8.74 -11.77 -9.72
CA GLU A 96 -9.57 -12.97 -9.61
C GLU A 96 -8.81 -14.15 -9.01
N SER A 97 -7.48 -14.17 -9.18
CA SER A 97 -6.61 -15.26 -8.73
C SER A 97 -5.31 -14.69 -8.13
N PRO A 98 -5.38 -13.99 -6.99
CA PRO A 98 -4.19 -13.44 -6.36
C PRO A 98 -3.35 -14.55 -5.72
N TYR A 99 -2.06 -14.27 -5.49
CA TYR A 99 -1.28 -15.09 -4.58
C TYR A 99 -1.76 -14.85 -3.15
N LEU A 100 -1.81 -15.93 -2.37
CA LEU A 100 -2.26 -15.87 -0.99
C LEU A 100 -1.09 -16.05 -0.04
N ALA A 101 -0.89 -15.07 0.84
CA ALA A 101 0.03 -15.12 1.96
C ALA A 101 -0.79 -15.35 3.24
N GLY A 102 -0.81 -16.60 3.71
CA GLY A 102 -1.65 -17.04 4.83
C GLY A 102 -0.87 -17.52 6.04
N GLY A 103 0.44 -17.32 6.04
CA GLY A 103 1.33 -17.67 7.12
C GLY A 103 1.51 -16.58 8.17
N ASP A 104 2.67 -16.61 8.81
CA ASP A 104 3.12 -15.51 9.67
C ASP A 104 3.46 -14.29 8.82
N LEU A 105 2.90 -13.13 9.15
CA LEU A 105 3.00 -11.93 8.32
C LEU A 105 4.45 -11.45 8.15
N VAL A 106 5.27 -11.54 9.19
CA VAL A 106 6.68 -11.13 9.13
C VAL A 106 7.42 -12.02 8.15
N THR A 107 7.30 -13.33 8.33
CA THR A 107 7.94 -14.34 7.47
C THR A 107 7.48 -14.22 6.01
N ASP A 108 6.19 -13.99 5.77
CA ASP A 108 5.64 -13.87 4.42
C ASP A 108 6.14 -12.60 3.72
N VAL A 109 6.22 -11.47 4.44
CA VAL A 109 6.72 -10.20 3.88
C VAL A 109 8.22 -10.25 3.63
N GLU A 110 9.02 -10.80 4.56
CA GLU A 110 10.46 -10.98 4.37
C GLU A 110 10.76 -11.85 3.16
N ARG A 111 10.07 -12.99 3.05
CA ARG A 111 10.19 -13.87 1.87
C ARG A 111 9.79 -13.15 0.58
N LEU A 112 8.70 -12.34 0.61
CA LEU A 112 8.29 -11.57 -0.55
C LEU A 112 9.38 -10.59 -0.97
N LYS A 113 9.99 -9.87 -0.02
CA LYS A 113 11.10 -8.95 -0.28
C LYS A 113 12.33 -9.66 -0.84
N GLU A 114 12.72 -10.81 -0.28
CA GLU A 114 13.87 -11.59 -0.75
C GLU A 114 13.73 -12.05 -2.21
N HIS A 115 12.50 -12.31 -2.65
CA HIS A 115 12.24 -12.87 -3.99
C HIS A 115 11.75 -11.81 -5.00
N THR A 116 11.56 -10.56 -4.58
CA THR A 116 11.18 -9.45 -5.44
C THR A 116 12.40 -8.57 -5.68
N ALA A 117 12.84 -8.46 -6.94
CA ALA A 117 14.05 -7.68 -7.27
C ALA A 117 13.85 -6.15 -7.13
N GLY A 118 12.63 -5.68 -7.09
CA GLY A 118 12.26 -4.27 -7.04
C GLY A 118 11.25 -3.94 -5.95
N VAL A 119 10.19 -3.23 -6.28
CA VAL A 119 9.28 -2.62 -5.30
C VAL A 119 8.09 -3.51 -4.98
N VAL A 120 7.94 -3.86 -3.71
CA VAL A 120 6.69 -4.41 -3.15
C VAL A 120 5.86 -3.23 -2.62
N LEU A 121 4.83 -2.86 -3.35
CA LEU A 121 3.98 -1.73 -3.01
C LEU A 121 2.75 -2.17 -2.20
N VAL A 122 2.59 -1.60 -1.02
CA VAL A 122 1.36 -1.74 -0.21
C VAL A 122 0.40 -0.61 -0.61
N ASN A 123 -0.63 -0.95 -1.36
CA ASN A 123 -1.61 0.01 -1.85
C ASN A 123 -3.01 -0.31 -1.33
N GLY A 124 -3.27 0.00 -0.08
CA GLY A 124 -4.59 -0.08 0.51
C GLY A 124 -4.77 -1.13 1.61
N GLY A 125 -5.88 -0.98 2.32
CA GLY A 125 -6.20 -1.72 3.53
C GLY A 125 -5.60 -1.06 4.77
N VAL A 126 -6.33 -0.09 5.38
CA VAL A 126 -5.86 0.69 6.55
C VAL A 126 -5.33 -0.19 7.67
N ARG A 127 -6.09 -1.23 8.06
CA ARG A 127 -5.68 -2.15 9.12
C ARG A 127 -4.42 -2.93 8.76
N PHE A 128 -4.32 -3.36 7.50
CA PHE A 128 -3.17 -4.09 7.00
C PHE A 128 -1.93 -3.20 6.97
N ALA A 129 -2.03 -1.98 6.45
CA ALA A 129 -0.92 -1.01 6.45
C ALA A 129 -0.43 -0.73 7.88
N ARG A 130 -1.34 -0.53 8.85
CA ARG A 130 -0.96 -0.35 10.26
C ARG A 130 -0.22 -1.56 10.84
N SER A 131 -0.66 -2.78 10.51
CA SER A 131 0.05 -3.99 10.95
C SER A 131 1.48 -4.03 10.42
N LEU A 132 1.69 -3.68 9.15
CA LEU A 132 3.04 -3.62 8.58
C LEU A 132 3.90 -2.54 9.25
N VAL A 133 3.33 -1.36 9.50
CA VAL A 133 4.00 -0.25 10.21
C VAL A 133 4.38 -0.67 11.62
N SER A 134 3.46 -1.25 12.39
CA SER A 134 3.71 -1.64 13.79
C SER A 134 4.73 -2.78 13.93
N LEU A 135 4.88 -3.60 12.90
CA LEU A 135 5.87 -4.69 12.83
C LEU A 135 7.22 -4.25 12.25
N GLY A 136 7.37 -2.97 11.85
CA GLY A 136 8.62 -2.47 11.25
C GLY A 136 8.94 -3.05 9.87
N LEU A 137 7.94 -3.49 9.13
CA LEU A 137 8.11 -4.16 7.83
C LEU A 137 8.14 -3.21 6.63
N VAL A 138 7.98 -1.90 6.86
CA VAL A 138 7.96 -0.87 5.81
C VAL A 138 9.33 -0.22 5.69
N ASP A 139 9.96 -0.33 4.52
CA ASP A 139 11.29 0.24 4.24
C ASP A 139 11.20 1.69 3.73
N GLU A 140 10.09 2.05 3.07
CA GLU A 140 9.86 3.39 2.51
C GLU A 140 8.39 3.78 2.63
N TYR A 141 8.15 5.00 3.07
CA TYR A 141 6.82 5.61 3.15
C TYR A 141 6.67 6.66 2.07
N ARG A 142 5.70 6.49 1.17
CA ARG A 142 5.28 7.49 0.19
C ARG A 142 3.94 8.06 0.60
N LEU A 143 3.96 9.17 1.31
CA LEU A 143 2.79 9.79 1.91
C LEU A 143 2.29 10.94 1.06
N VAL A 144 1.08 10.85 0.51
CA VAL A 144 0.39 11.93 -0.18
C VAL A 144 -0.53 12.61 0.82
N ILE A 145 -0.20 13.84 1.20
CA ILE A 145 -0.87 14.61 2.25
C ILE A 145 -1.78 15.65 1.59
N ALA A 146 -3.09 15.49 1.78
CA ALA A 146 -4.07 16.49 1.36
C ALA A 146 -4.17 17.63 2.39
N PRO A 147 -4.40 18.89 1.95
CA PRO A 147 -4.49 20.04 2.84
C PRO A 147 -5.85 20.10 3.57
N ILE A 148 -6.19 19.05 4.27
CA ILE A 148 -7.42 18.90 5.05
C ILE A 148 -7.13 18.28 6.42
N ALA A 149 -7.77 18.77 7.46
CA ALA A 149 -7.81 18.14 8.78
C ALA A 149 -9.19 17.52 9.00
N LEU A 150 -9.23 16.23 9.36
CA LEU A 150 -10.46 15.48 9.57
C LEU A 150 -10.94 15.52 11.03
N GLY A 151 -10.01 15.66 11.98
CA GLY A 151 -10.31 15.63 13.42
C GLY A 151 -10.62 14.23 13.96
N ARG A 152 -11.06 13.30 13.12
CA ARG A 152 -11.33 11.90 13.46
C ARG A 152 -11.23 11.02 12.21
N GLY A 153 -10.84 9.75 12.38
CA GLY A 153 -10.66 8.83 11.26
C GLY A 153 -9.79 7.64 11.63
N GLN A 154 -9.26 7.00 10.64
CA GLN A 154 -8.39 5.83 10.76
C GLN A 154 -6.93 6.27 10.53
N PRO A 155 -6.11 6.45 11.60
CA PRO A 155 -4.74 6.91 11.48
C PRO A 155 -3.81 5.79 11.01
N LEU A 156 -2.69 6.14 10.36
CA LEU A 156 -1.71 5.15 9.89
C LEU A 156 -0.81 4.64 11.03
N PHE A 157 -0.41 5.51 11.94
CA PHE A 157 0.64 5.26 12.94
C PHE A 157 0.13 5.00 14.37
N SER A 158 -1.17 4.71 14.54
CA SER A 158 -1.78 4.55 15.88
C SER A 158 -1.28 3.35 16.67
N ASP A 159 -0.78 2.32 15.98
CA ASP A 159 -0.44 1.04 16.60
C ASP A 159 1.07 0.95 16.91
N LEU A 160 1.81 2.04 16.74
CA LEU A 160 3.21 2.13 17.16
C LEU A 160 3.31 2.10 18.68
N THR A 161 4.19 1.24 19.19
CA THR A 161 4.50 1.15 20.63
C THR A 161 5.68 2.03 21.04
N GLN A 162 6.48 2.47 20.08
CA GLN A 162 7.61 3.37 20.23
C GLN A 162 7.61 4.39 19.08
N PRO A 163 8.20 5.58 19.25
CA PRO A 163 8.38 6.51 18.14
C PRO A 163 9.14 5.86 16.98
N LEU A 164 8.71 6.15 15.76
CA LEU A 164 9.38 5.75 14.53
C LEU A 164 10.07 6.98 13.94
N ASP A 165 11.39 7.06 14.08
CA ASP A 165 12.18 8.12 13.48
C ASP A 165 12.33 7.89 11.98
N LEU A 166 12.06 8.92 11.19
CA LEU A 166 12.10 8.89 9.74
C LEU A 166 13.03 9.97 9.19
N ASP A 167 13.74 9.66 8.13
CA ASP A 167 14.47 10.62 7.32
C ASP A 167 13.66 10.97 6.08
N LEU A 168 13.50 12.28 5.82
CA LEU A 168 12.87 12.76 4.59
C LEU A 168 13.88 12.66 3.44
N ILE A 169 13.54 11.84 2.44
CA ILE A 169 14.38 11.61 1.26
C ILE A 169 13.99 12.53 0.12
N ASP A 170 12.69 12.72 -0.09
CA ASP A 170 12.15 13.56 -1.16
C ASP A 170 10.82 14.19 -0.77
N THR A 171 10.51 15.33 -1.40
CA THR A 171 9.22 16.02 -1.23
C THR A 171 8.81 16.70 -2.54
N ALA A 172 7.54 16.61 -2.87
CA ALA A 172 6.94 17.30 -3.99
C ALA A 172 5.68 18.05 -3.53
N VAL A 173 5.50 19.26 -4.04
CA VAL A 173 4.29 20.08 -3.81
C VAL A 173 3.53 20.16 -5.12
N PHE A 174 2.25 19.89 -5.07
CA PHE A 174 1.36 19.83 -6.22
C PHE A 174 0.31 20.95 -6.17
N ASP A 175 -0.35 21.15 -7.29
CA ASP A 175 -1.49 22.05 -7.37
C ASP A 175 -2.56 21.67 -6.34
N GLY A 176 -3.28 22.67 -5.83
CA GLY A 176 -4.25 22.46 -4.75
C GLY A 176 -3.63 22.24 -3.35
N GLY A 177 -2.30 22.35 -3.21
CA GLY A 177 -1.60 22.27 -1.92
C GLY A 177 -1.38 20.87 -1.40
N ILE A 178 -1.51 19.85 -2.25
CA ILE A 178 -1.12 18.47 -1.90
C ILE A 178 0.41 18.40 -1.80
N VAL A 179 0.89 17.67 -0.79
CA VAL A 179 2.33 17.41 -0.60
C VAL A 179 2.57 15.91 -0.60
N ALA A 180 3.46 15.44 -1.46
CA ALA A 180 4.00 14.09 -1.34
C ALA A 180 5.34 14.12 -0.61
N GLN A 181 5.53 13.16 0.29
CA GLN A 181 6.79 12.96 1.02
C GLN A 181 7.23 11.51 0.87
N THR A 182 8.51 11.33 0.56
CA THR A 182 9.17 10.02 0.62
C THR A 182 10.06 10.00 1.85
N LEU A 183 9.80 9.05 2.75
CA LEU A 183 10.52 8.92 4.02
C LEU A 183 11.01 7.49 4.20
N VAL A 184 12.15 7.33 4.86
CA VAL A 184 12.69 6.02 5.23
C VAL A 184 12.95 5.94 6.73
N PRO A 185 12.75 4.77 7.38
CA PRO A 185 13.14 4.58 8.77
C PRO A 185 14.62 4.87 8.98
N LYS A 186 14.94 5.61 10.05
CA LYS A 186 16.34 5.81 10.45
C LYS A 186 16.97 4.50 10.85
N THR A 187 18.12 4.21 10.28
CA THR A 187 18.93 3.10 10.75
C THR A 187 19.46 3.45 12.15
N THR A 188 18.99 2.75 13.16
CA THR A 188 19.63 2.82 14.49
C THR A 188 21.03 2.25 14.38
N ALA A 189 22.02 3.11 14.64
CA ALA A 189 23.44 2.71 14.68
C ALA A 189 23.72 1.83 15.90
#